data_37f01d1715d59bf4cfa186d4bba6cec4
#
_entry.id   37f01d1715d59bf4cfa186d4bba6cec4
#
_cell.length_a   1.000
_cell.length_b   1.000
_cell.length_c   1.000
_cell.angle_alpha   90.00
_cell.angle_beta   90.00
_cell.angle_gamma   90.00
#
_symmetry.space_group_name_H-M   'P 1'
#
loop_
_entity.id
_entity.type
_entity.pdbx_description
1 polymer ?
#
loop_
_entity_poly.entity_id
_entity_poly.type
_entity_poly.pdbx_seq_one_letter_code
_entity_poly.pdbx_strand_id
1 'polypeptide(L)'
;ITQGIVYDELSEEDKEAYEATFEDENGEIPESIGAAALNEWIFNEDTIKQVLNILMTNGLKIDYGQKIGKTIVFAKNHYHAERILEVFHKEYPHLPDYAKVIDNYMTYAQSAIDEFSDPKKMPQIAISVDMLDTGIDVPEVLNLVFFKKVMSKAKFWQMIGRGTRLCPGLLDGEDKQKFYIF
;
A
#
# COMPACT_ATOMS: atom_id res chain seq x y z
N ILE A 1 -15.15 7.26 -0.65
CA ILE A 1 -15.53 8.26 0.35
C ILE A 1 -16.80 8.90 -0.16
N THR A 2 -17.89 8.77 0.56
CA THR A 2 -19.17 9.41 0.24
C THR A 2 -19.20 10.88 0.69
N GLN A 3 -18.28 11.27 1.56
CA GLN A 3 -18.10 12.65 2.04
C GLN A 3 -16.66 13.08 1.80
N GLY A 4 -16.45 14.34 1.44
CA GLY A 4 -15.15 14.98 1.37
C GLY A 4 -14.52 15.12 2.76
N ILE A 5 -13.41 15.82 2.83
CA ILE A 5 -12.76 16.18 4.09
C ILE A 5 -13.08 17.65 4.33
N VAL A 6 -13.62 17.96 5.50
CA VAL A 6 -13.85 19.32 5.96
C VAL A 6 -12.83 19.62 7.05
N TYR A 7 -12.01 20.64 6.87
CA TYR A 7 -10.90 20.98 7.76
C TYR A 7 -11.34 21.17 9.22
N ASP A 8 -12.44 21.89 9.43
CA ASP A 8 -12.96 22.20 10.77
C ASP A 8 -13.48 20.98 11.54
N GLU A 9 -13.79 19.88 10.85
CA GLU A 9 -14.26 18.62 11.48
C GLU A 9 -13.11 17.68 11.86
N LEU A 10 -11.87 18.05 11.54
CA LEU A 10 -10.68 17.24 11.85
C LEU A 10 -10.22 17.44 13.29
N SER A 11 -9.63 16.39 13.88
CA SER A 11 -8.87 16.52 15.12
C SER A 11 -7.61 17.39 14.93
N GLU A 12 -7.04 17.94 15.98
CA GLU A 12 -5.81 18.75 15.86
C GLU A 12 -4.64 17.95 15.25
N GLU A 13 -4.49 16.66 15.58
CA GLU A 13 -3.50 15.76 14.96
C GLU A 13 -3.76 15.58 13.45
N ASP A 14 -5.04 15.48 13.04
CA ASP A 14 -5.42 15.31 11.63
C ASP A 14 -5.30 16.61 10.84
N LYS A 15 -5.45 17.78 11.47
CA LYS A 15 -5.26 19.09 10.85
C LYS A 15 -3.82 19.30 10.41
N GLU A 16 -2.85 18.98 11.27
CA GLU A 16 -1.43 19.06 10.90
C GLU A 16 -1.10 18.21 9.68
N ALA A 17 -1.65 17.00 9.62
CA ALA A 17 -1.47 16.11 8.46
C ALA A 17 -2.20 16.62 7.20
N TYR A 18 -3.35 17.27 7.38
CA TYR A 18 -4.10 17.88 6.30
C TYR A 18 -3.36 19.09 5.70
N GLU A 19 -2.86 19.98 6.56
CA GLU A 19 -2.06 21.14 6.18
C GLU A 19 -0.82 20.71 5.39
N ALA A 20 -0.04 19.77 5.95
CA ALA A 20 1.16 19.25 5.31
C ALA A 20 0.90 18.59 3.93
N THR A 21 -0.34 18.13 3.69
CA THR A 21 -0.71 17.43 2.46
C THR A 21 -1.31 18.34 1.40
N PHE A 22 -2.02 19.41 1.81
CA PHE A 22 -2.89 20.19 0.94
C PHE A 22 -2.59 21.69 0.94
N GLU A 23 -1.55 22.14 1.69
CA GLU A 23 -1.05 23.51 1.59
C GLU A 23 -0.51 23.75 0.17
N ASP A 24 -0.96 24.82 -0.47
CA ASP A 24 -0.51 25.19 -1.82
C ASP A 24 0.81 26.00 -1.79
N GLU A 25 1.33 26.33 -2.95
CA GLU A 25 2.58 27.11 -3.11
C GLU A 25 2.53 28.50 -2.47
N ASN A 26 1.34 29.01 -2.11
CA ASN A 26 1.12 30.31 -1.48
C ASN A 26 0.90 30.19 0.04
N GLY A 27 0.86 28.96 0.59
CA GLY A 27 0.56 28.69 1.98
C GLY A 27 -0.94 28.70 2.28
N GLU A 28 -1.80 28.59 1.26
CA GLU A 28 -3.24 28.49 1.44
C GLU A 28 -3.67 27.03 1.64
N ILE A 29 -4.50 26.82 2.66
CA ILE A 29 -5.03 25.50 3.01
C ILE A 29 -6.52 25.50 2.63
N PRO A 30 -6.98 24.56 1.79
CA PRO A 30 -8.38 24.49 1.41
C PRO A 30 -9.26 24.13 2.62
N GLU A 31 -10.33 24.87 2.85
CA GLU A 31 -11.32 24.60 3.92
C GLU A 31 -11.97 23.23 3.79
N SER A 32 -12.05 22.70 2.58
CA SER A 32 -12.56 21.37 2.30
C SER A 32 -12.02 20.79 0.99
N ILE A 33 -11.82 19.49 0.96
CA ILE A 33 -11.55 18.75 -0.27
C ILE A 33 -12.73 17.84 -0.57
N GLY A 34 -13.36 18.08 -1.68
CA GLY A 34 -14.49 17.27 -2.13
C GLY A 34 -14.07 15.80 -2.36
N ALA A 35 -14.96 14.87 -2.04
CA ALA A 35 -14.75 13.45 -2.26
C ALA A 35 -14.38 13.12 -3.72
N ALA A 36 -14.91 13.89 -4.67
CA ALA A 36 -14.62 13.73 -6.10
C ALA A 36 -13.16 14.04 -6.43
N ALA A 37 -12.62 15.16 -5.97
CA ALA A 37 -11.24 15.57 -6.23
C ALA A 37 -10.23 14.59 -5.60
N LEU A 38 -10.49 14.18 -4.35
CA LEU A 38 -9.64 13.18 -3.68
C LEU A 38 -9.71 11.81 -4.38
N ASN A 39 -10.88 11.42 -4.85
CA ASN A 39 -11.05 10.17 -5.61
C ASN A 39 -10.34 10.27 -6.96
N GLU A 40 -10.52 11.35 -7.71
CA GLU A 40 -9.88 11.56 -9.00
C GLU A 40 -8.36 11.43 -8.89
N TRP A 41 -7.75 12.04 -7.88
CA TRP A 41 -6.31 11.94 -7.65
C TRP A 41 -5.84 10.50 -7.36
N ILE A 42 -6.51 9.78 -6.46
CA ILE A 42 -6.15 8.40 -6.08
C ILE A 42 -6.31 7.43 -7.25
N PHE A 43 -7.34 7.61 -8.09
CA PHE A 43 -7.62 6.74 -9.22
C PHE A 43 -6.91 7.18 -10.52
N ASN A 44 -6.17 8.29 -10.49
CA ASN A 44 -5.44 8.78 -11.64
C ASN A 44 -4.33 7.80 -12.03
N GLU A 45 -4.30 7.43 -13.30
CA GLU A 45 -3.34 6.45 -13.84
C GLU A 45 -1.89 6.90 -13.64
N ASP A 46 -1.59 8.18 -13.85
CA ASP A 46 -0.22 8.70 -13.71
C ASP A 46 0.24 8.70 -12.25
N THR A 47 -0.67 8.99 -11.30
CA THR A 47 -0.38 8.87 -9.86
C THR A 47 -0.06 7.41 -9.50
N ILE A 48 -0.87 6.46 -9.97
CA ILE A 48 -0.63 5.03 -9.74
C ILE A 48 0.71 4.60 -10.35
N LYS A 49 1.03 5.01 -11.57
CA LYS A 49 2.32 4.74 -12.22
C LYS A 49 3.50 5.25 -11.40
N GLN A 50 3.41 6.49 -10.90
CA GLN A 50 4.46 7.08 -10.08
C GLN A 50 4.68 6.28 -8.78
N VAL A 51 3.60 5.92 -8.07
CA VAL A 51 3.68 5.11 -6.84
C VAL A 51 4.32 3.74 -7.12
N LEU A 52 3.88 3.06 -8.19
CA LEU A 52 4.46 1.77 -8.58
C LEU A 52 5.93 1.90 -8.99
N ASN A 53 6.30 2.94 -9.73
CA ASN A 53 7.68 3.19 -10.10
C ASN A 53 8.57 3.47 -8.89
N ILE A 54 8.10 4.26 -7.94
CA ILE A 54 8.81 4.53 -6.68
C ILE A 54 9.02 3.23 -5.91
N LEU A 55 7.99 2.40 -5.77
CA LEU A 55 8.08 1.09 -5.12
C LEU A 55 9.09 0.18 -5.82
N MET A 56 8.97 -0.01 -7.13
CA MET A 56 9.82 -0.95 -7.88
C MET A 56 11.28 -0.50 -7.95
N THR A 57 11.51 0.82 -7.89
CA THR A 57 12.87 1.41 -7.91
C THR A 57 13.51 1.40 -6.54
N ASN A 58 12.81 1.89 -5.51
CA ASN A 58 13.36 2.18 -4.19
C ASN A 58 13.01 1.14 -3.12
N GLY A 59 12.04 0.26 -3.39
CA GLY A 59 11.64 -0.79 -2.45
C GLY A 59 12.78 -1.74 -2.11
N LEU A 60 12.75 -2.28 -0.91
CA LEU A 60 13.70 -3.32 -0.48
C LEU A 60 13.54 -4.56 -1.35
N LYS A 61 14.66 -5.07 -1.80
CA LYS A 61 14.76 -6.21 -2.71
C LYS A 61 15.44 -7.39 -2.05
N ILE A 62 15.16 -8.58 -2.56
CA ILE A 62 15.79 -9.86 -2.23
C ILE A 62 16.45 -10.41 -3.49
N ASP A 63 17.05 -11.59 -3.39
CA ASP A 63 17.71 -12.27 -4.50
C ASP A 63 18.76 -11.36 -5.18
N TYR A 64 19.66 -10.79 -4.36
CA TYR A 64 20.74 -9.88 -4.80
C TYR A 64 20.22 -8.68 -5.59
N GLY A 65 19.06 -8.14 -5.18
CA GLY A 65 18.45 -6.96 -5.79
C GLY A 65 17.61 -7.23 -7.04
N GLN A 66 17.44 -8.49 -7.41
CA GLN A 66 16.70 -8.86 -8.64
C GLN A 66 15.18 -8.86 -8.46
N LYS A 67 14.70 -9.07 -7.22
CA LYS A 67 13.29 -9.26 -6.93
C LYS A 67 12.84 -8.32 -5.81
N ILE A 68 11.72 -7.62 -6.01
CA ILE A 68 11.13 -6.84 -4.92
C ILE A 68 10.75 -7.78 -3.76
N GLY A 69 11.03 -7.39 -2.53
CA GLY A 69 10.61 -8.15 -1.38
C GLY A 69 9.08 -8.16 -1.23
N LYS A 70 8.54 -9.09 -0.46
CA LYS A 70 7.08 -9.14 -0.21
C LYS A 70 6.59 -7.76 0.19
N THR A 71 5.56 -7.29 -0.50
CA THR A 71 5.03 -5.93 -0.42
C THR A 71 3.54 -5.97 -0.21
N ILE A 72 3.02 -5.14 0.71
CA ILE A 72 1.58 -4.91 0.85
C ILE A 72 1.27 -3.50 0.38
N VAL A 73 0.36 -3.38 -0.58
CA VAL A 73 -0.22 -2.11 -1.03
C VAL A 73 -1.62 -1.99 -0.43
N PHE A 74 -1.82 -1.04 0.45
CA PHE A 74 -3.12 -0.80 1.07
C PHE A 74 -3.95 0.13 0.18
N ALA A 75 -4.89 -0.47 -0.53
CA ALA A 75 -5.80 0.25 -1.42
C ALA A 75 -7.04 0.76 -0.68
N LYS A 76 -7.69 1.78 -1.23
CA LYS A 76 -8.86 2.43 -0.64
C LYS A 76 -10.10 1.53 -0.66
N ASN A 77 -10.36 0.87 -1.78
CA ASN A 77 -11.48 -0.04 -2.00
C ASN A 77 -11.15 -1.03 -3.13
N HIS A 78 -12.05 -1.96 -3.39
CA HIS A 78 -11.90 -2.98 -4.43
C HIS A 78 -11.57 -2.39 -5.81
N TYR A 79 -12.32 -1.39 -6.28
CA TYR A 79 -12.07 -0.76 -7.58
C TYR A 79 -10.70 -0.11 -7.67
N HIS A 80 -10.23 0.51 -6.57
CA HIS A 80 -8.87 1.06 -6.50
C HIS A 80 -7.82 -0.04 -6.59
N ALA A 81 -8.03 -1.15 -5.88
CA ALA A 81 -7.12 -2.30 -5.94
C ALA A 81 -7.03 -2.90 -7.35
N GLU A 82 -8.18 -3.08 -8.02
CA GLU A 82 -8.22 -3.54 -9.42
C GLU A 82 -7.53 -2.55 -10.37
N ARG A 83 -7.75 -1.24 -10.18
CA ARG A 83 -7.10 -0.22 -11.00
C ARG A 83 -5.58 -0.21 -10.82
N ILE A 84 -5.09 -0.38 -9.59
CA ILE A 84 -3.64 -0.52 -9.32
C ILE A 84 -3.09 -1.75 -10.04
N LEU A 85 -3.78 -2.88 -9.98
CA LEU A 85 -3.36 -4.12 -10.65
C LEU A 85 -3.35 -3.97 -12.17
N GLU A 86 -4.37 -3.35 -12.74
CA GLU A 86 -4.44 -3.06 -14.19
C GLU A 86 -3.24 -2.22 -14.64
N VAL A 87 -2.95 -1.12 -13.93
CA VAL A 87 -1.81 -0.25 -14.24
C VAL A 87 -0.50 -1.00 -14.04
N PHE A 88 -0.38 -1.86 -13.01
CA PHE A 88 0.80 -2.70 -12.81
C PHE A 88 1.05 -3.61 -14.02
N HIS A 89 0.05 -4.32 -14.49
CA HIS A 89 0.19 -5.22 -15.65
C HIS A 89 0.55 -4.47 -16.94
N LYS A 90 0.06 -3.24 -17.08
CA LYS A 90 0.36 -2.36 -18.22
C LYS A 90 1.81 -1.87 -18.22
N GLU A 91 2.31 -1.47 -17.04
CA GLU A 91 3.68 -0.95 -16.89
C GLU A 91 4.73 -2.08 -16.78
N TYR A 92 4.34 -3.25 -16.26
CA TYR A 92 5.22 -4.41 -16.05
C TYR A 92 4.67 -5.69 -16.71
N PRO A 93 4.42 -5.72 -18.03
CA PRO A 93 3.79 -6.85 -18.70
C PRO A 93 4.60 -8.15 -18.66
N HIS A 94 5.88 -8.06 -18.33
CA HIS A 94 6.78 -9.21 -18.15
C HIS A 94 6.68 -9.85 -16.74
N LEU A 95 5.83 -9.32 -15.86
CA LEU A 95 5.63 -9.78 -14.49
C LEU A 95 4.14 -10.11 -14.21
N PRO A 96 3.51 -11.04 -14.96
CA PRO A 96 2.04 -11.22 -14.91
C PRO A 96 1.51 -11.68 -13.56
N ASP A 97 2.26 -12.52 -12.83
CA ASP A 97 1.84 -13.08 -11.54
C ASP A 97 2.42 -12.35 -10.33
N TYR A 98 3.12 -11.25 -10.56
CA TYR A 98 3.90 -10.56 -9.55
C TYR A 98 3.05 -9.79 -8.54
N ALA A 99 1.92 -9.26 -8.99
CA ALA A 99 0.96 -8.54 -8.17
C ALA A 99 -0.41 -9.23 -8.23
N LYS A 100 -1.13 -9.21 -7.11
CA LYS A 100 -2.48 -9.80 -6.99
C LYS A 100 -3.32 -8.97 -6.02
N VAL A 101 -4.58 -8.76 -6.38
CA VAL A 101 -5.56 -8.21 -5.42
C VAL A 101 -5.90 -9.30 -4.41
N ILE A 102 -5.91 -8.95 -3.14
CA ILE A 102 -6.33 -9.82 -2.03
C ILE A 102 -7.31 -9.06 -1.17
N ASP A 103 -8.59 -9.35 -1.33
CA ASP A 103 -9.68 -8.71 -0.61
C ASP A 103 -10.85 -9.65 -0.34
N ASN A 104 -11.86 -9.16 0.39
CA ASN A 104 -13.03 -9.92 0.79
C ASN A 104 -13.98 -10.29 -0.36
N TYR A 105 -13.81 -9.72 -1.55
CA TYR A 105 -14.62 -10.01 -2.73
C TYR A 105 -14.14 -11.24 -3.50
N MET A 106 -12.97 -11.77 -3.16
CA MET A 106 -12.41 -12.96 -3.79
C MET A 106 -13.05 -14.24 -3.26
N THR A 107 -13.46 -15.13 -4.15
CA THR A 107 -14.01 -16.45 -3.81
C THR A 107 -13.01 -17.33 -3.04
N TYR A 108 -11.70 -17.13 -3.25
CA TYR A 108 -10.62 -17.92 -2.65
C TYR A 108 -9.61 -17.01 -1.92
N ALA A 109 -10.10 -16.03 -1.17
CA ALA A 109 -9.26 -15.05 -0.48
C ALA A 109 -8.24 -15.71 0.47
N GLN A 110 -8.64 -16.76 1.21
CA GLN A 110 -7.73 -17.48 2.11
C GLN A 110 -6.59 -18.17 1.34
N SER A 111 -6.88 -18.80 0.22
CA SER A 111 -5.85 -19.41 -0.63
C SER A 111 -4.85 -18.37 -1.17
N ALA A 112 -5.34 -17.18 -1.53
CA ALA A 112 -4.47 -16.08 -1.98
C ALA A 112 -3.57 -15.55 -0.86
N ILE A 113 -4.08 -15.51 0.39
CA ILE A 113 -3.28 -15.17 1.58
C ILE A 113 -2.22 -16.24 1.83
N ASP A 114 -2.58 -17.52 1.74
CA ASP A 114 -1.66 -18.63 1.95
C ASP A 114 -0.55 -18.64 0.89
N GLU A 115 -0.89 -18.36 -0.37
CA GLU A 115 0.09 -18.19 -1.44
C GLU A 115 1.02 -16.99 -1.19
N PHE A 116 0.48 -15.85 -0.79
CA PHE A 116 1.28 -14.67 -0.44
C PHE A 116 2.18 -14.91 0.78
N SER A 117 1.72 -15.70 1.73
CA SER A 117 2.47 -16.03 2.95
C SER A 117 3.61 -17.05 2.71
N ASP A 118 3.60 -17.75 1.57
CA ASP A 118 4.69 -18.66 1.22
C ASP A 118 5.84 -17.85 0.58
N PRO A 119 7.05 -17.83 1.17
CA PRO A 119 8.18 -17.05 0.64
C PRO A 119 8.62 -17.48 -0.76
N LYS A 120 8.30 -18.72 -1.16
CA LYS A 120 8.70 -19.28 -2.46
C LYS A 120 7.67 -19.07 -3.57
N LYS A 121 6.46 -18.60 -3.21
CA LYS A 121 5.36 -18.41 -4.17
C LYS A 121 5.14 -16.96 -4.53
N MET A 122 4.55 -16.76 -5.70
CA MET A 122 3.94 -15.49 -6.07
C MET A 122 2.58 -15.34 -5.36
N PRO A 123 2.08 -14.14 -5.18
CA PRO A 123 2.62 -12.88 -5.66
C PRO A 123 3.73 -12.31 -4.75
N GLN A 124 4.51 -11.36 -5.27
CA GLN A 124 5.40 -10.51 -4.47
C GLN A 124 4.67 -9.29 -3.90
N ILE A 125 3.67 -8.80 -4.63
CA ILE A 125 2.90 -7.61 -4.25
C ILE A 125 1.45 -8.03 -4.01
N ALA A 126 0.99 -7.90 -2.78
CA ALA A 126 -0.40 -8.05 -2.41
C ALA A 126 -1.06 -6.67 -2.37
N ILE A 127 -2.05 -6.44 -3.24
CA ILE A 127 -2.86 -5.21 -3.23
C ILE A 127 -4.11 -5.52 -2.41
N SER A 128 -4.22 -4.94 -1.22
CA SER A 128 -5.25 -5.33 -0.25
C SER A 128 -6.19 -4.20 0.11
N VAL A 129 -7.43 -4.58 0.34
CA VAL A 129 -8.47 -3.73 0.93
C VAL A 129 -8.88 -4.35 2.26
N ASP A 130 -8.39 -3.77 3.36
CA ASP A 130 -8.71 -4.13 4.75
C ASP A 130 -8.35 -5.56 5.21
N MET A 131 -8.25 -6.57 4.32
CA MET A 131 -7.98 -7.96 4.71
C MET A 131 -6.61 -8.18 5.32
N LEU A 132 -5.58 -7.53 4.77
CA LEU A 132 -4.20 -7.67 5.23
C LEU A 132 -3.84 -6.65 6.33
N ASP A 133 -4.80 -5.82 6.75
CA ASP A 133 -4.62 -4.88 7.86
C ASP A 133 -4.46 -5.62 9.19
N THR A 134 -5.15 -6.76 9.33
CA THR A 134 -5.14 -7.62 10.54
C THR A 134 -5.00 -9.09 10.16
N GLY A 135 -4.55 -9.91 11.10
CA GLY A 135 -4.72 -11.38 11.07
C GLY A 135 -3.72 -12.18 10.23
N ILE A 136 -2.86 -11.58 9.40
CA ILE A 136 -1.82 -12.32 8.68
C ILE A 136 -0.47 -12.23 9.38
N ASP A 137 0.33 -13.28 9.26
CA ASP A 137 1.71 -13.30 9.73
C ASP A 137 2.62 -13.69 8.57
N VAL A 138 3.20 -12.68 7.92
CA VAL A 138 4.15 -12.82 6.81
C VAL A 138 5.45 -12.09 7.18
N PRO A 139 6.39 -12.77 7.82
CA PRO A 139 7.66 -12.16 8.26
C PRO A 139 8.47 -11.53 7.12
N GLU A 140 8.30 -12.05 5.91
CA GLU A 140 9.02 -11.63 4.70
C GLU A 140 8.58 -10.28 4.14
N VAL A 141 7.53 -9.64 4.69
CA VAL A 141 7.08 -8.31 4.25
C VAL A 141 8.18 -7.27 4.48
N LEU A 142 8.69 -6.70 3.40
CA LEU A 142 9.74 -5.69 3.39
C LEU A 142 9.26 -4.29 3.01
N ASN A 143 8.13 -4.19 2.32
CA ASN A 143 7.61 -2.90 1.86
C ASN A 143 6.11 -2.77 2.17
N LEU A 144 5.73 -1.60 2.66
CA LEU A 144 4.33 -1.22 2.89
C LEU A 144 4.05 0.04 2.08
N VAL A 145 3.00 0.03 1.28
CA VAL A 145 2.55 1.19 0.49
C VAL A 145 1.18 1.62 0.99
N PHE A 146 1.09 2.81 1.58
CA PHE A 146 -0.15 3.39 2.07
C PHE A 146 -0.82 4.20 0.98
N PHE A 147 -1.55 3.52 0.10
CA PHE A 147 -2.26 4.17 -1.01
C PHE A 147 -3.72 4.45 -0.64
N LYS A 148 -3.95 4.79 0.61
CA LYS A 148 -5.23 5.24 1.15
C LYS A 148 -5.01 6.12 2.36
N LYS A 149 -5.95 7.02 2.66
CA LYS A 149 -5.97 7.75 3.91
C LYS A 149 -6.33 6.81 5.06
N VAL A 150 -5.54 6.83 6.14
CA VAL A 150 -5.81 6.05 7.36
C VAL A 150 -6.14 7.02 8.47
N MET A 151 -7.40 7.04 8.91
CA MET A 151 -7.93 7.98 9.91
C MET A 151 -7.79 7.46 11.36
N SER A 152 -7.51 6.19 11.54
CA SER A 152 -7.39 5.57 12.86
C SER A 152 -5.94 5.28 13.19
N LYS A 153 -5.43 5.89 14.26
CA LYS A 153 -4.08 5.64 14.78
C LYS A 153 -3.86 4.15 15.11
N ALA A 154 -4.85 3.52 15.73
CA ALA A 154 -4.78 2.08 16.04
C ALA A 154 -4.66 1.24 14.76
N LYS A 155 -5.47 1.55 13.74
CA LYS A 155 -5.41 0.87 12.43
C LYS A 155 -4.06 1.09 11.73
N PHE A 156 -3.55 2.31 11.75
CA PHE A 156 -2.24 2.64 11.19
C PHE A 156 -1.12 1.80 11.82
N TRP A 157 -1.09 1.70 13.16
CA TRP A 157 -0.11 0.87 13.85
C TRP A 157 -0.26 -0.63 13.57
N GLN A 158 -1.49 -1.12 13.41
CA GLN A 158 -1.74 -2.51 13.00
C GLN A 158 -1.18 -2.80 11.60
N MET A 159 -1.35 -1.87 10.67
CA MET A 159 -0.83 -1.97 9.30
C MET A 159 0.70 -1.92 9.30
N ILE A 160 1.33 -0.99 10.03
CA ILE A 160 2.79 -0.93 10.21
C ILE A 160 3.31 -2.24 10.83
N GLY A 161 2.58 -2.81 11.77
CA GLY A 161 2.92 -4.07 12.41
C GLY A 161 3.15 -5.24 11.43
N ARG A 162 2.64 -5.14 10.20
CA ARG A 162 2.90 -6.16 9.14
C ARG A 162 4.36 -6.17 8.69
N GLY A 163 5.05 -5.02 8.75
CA GLY A 163 6.46 -4.91 8.39
C GLY A 163 7.43 -5.19 9.51
N THR A 164 7.00 -5.21 10.77
CA THR A 164 7.91 -5.26 11.94
C THR A 164 8.39 -6.66 12.30
N ARG A 165 7.86 -7.72 11.69
CA ARG A 165 8.26 -9.09 11.98
C ARG A 165 9.71 -9.35 11.63
N LEU A 166 10.42 -10.04 12.50
CA LEU A 166 11.76 -10.51 12.24
C LEU A 166 11.74 -11.67 11.24
N CYS A 167 12.70 -11.69 10.34
CA CYS A 167 12.87 -12.77 9.37
C CYS A 167 14.36 -13.06 9.18
N PRO A 168 14.88 -14.10 9.86
CA PRO A 168 16.27 -14.48 9.75
C PRO A 168 16.65 -14.92 8.33
N GLY A 169 17.80 -14.46 7.85
CA GLY A 169 18.36 -14.86 6.56
C GLY A 169 17.62 -14.37 5.32
N LEU A 170 16.66 -13.45 5.45
CA LEU A 170 15.81 -12.99 4.34
C LEU A 170 16.58 -12.21 3.26
N LEU A 171 17.58 -11.44 3.66
CA LEU A 171 18.33 -10.56 2.77
C LEU A 171 19.65 -11.24 2.37
N ASP A 172 19.56 -12.22 1.49
CA ASP A 172 20.71 -12.95 0.94
C ASP A 172 21.61 -13.58 2.00
N GLY A 173 20.97 -14.13 3.06
CA GLY A 173 21.63 -14.75 4.22
C GLY A 173 21.75 -13.80 5.41
N GLU A 174 21.49 -12.53 5.26
CA GLU A 174 21.40 -11.58 6.37
C GLU A 174 19.96 -11.49 6.91
N ASP A 175 19.83 -11.19 8.19
CA ASP A 175 18.54 -11.02 8.85
C ASP A 175 17.85 -9.74 8.40
N LYS A 176 16.52 -9.77 8.31
CA LYS A 176 15.71 -8.57 8.10
C LYS A 176 15.91 -7.58 9.25
N GLN A 177 16.46 -6.42 8.96
CA GLN A 177 16.74 -5.37 9.93
C GLN A 177 15.80 -4.16 9.85
N LYS A 178 15.12 -4.00 8.71
CA LYS A 178 14.22 -2.88 8.42
C LYS A 178 13.16 -3.27 7.41
N PHE A 179 12.18 -2.42 7.30
CA PHE A 179 11.19 -2.41 6.21
C PHE A 179 10.98 -0.96 5.76
N TYR A 180 10.39 -0.77 4.58
CA TYR A 180 10.11 0.56 4.04
C TYR A 180 8.61 0.83 4.03
N ILE A 181 8.28 2.11 4.22
CA ILE A 181 6.93 2.67 4.11
C ILE A 181 6.95 3.72 2.98
N PHE A 182 5.96 3.64 2.11
CA PHE A 182 5.72 4.57 0.99
C PHE A 182 4.32 5.16 1.10
#